data_8ed4dde60ec4ac53956541b985c5d2d6
#
_entry.id   8ed4dde60ec4ac53956541b985c5d2d6
#
_cell.length_a   1.000
_cell.length_b   1.000
_cell.length_c   1.000
_cell.angle_alpha   90.00
_cell.angle_beta   90.00
_cell.angle_gamma   90.00
#
_symmetry.space_group_name_H-M   'P 1'
#
loop_
_entity.id
_entity.type
_entity.pdbx_description
1 polymer ?
#
loop_
_entity_poly.entity_id
_entity_poly.type
_entity_poly.pdbx_seq_one_letter_code
_entity_poly.pdbx_strand_id
1 'polypeptide(L)'
;HTLLLEWADAAADAAAADADAAADAAATASGPSGPPRGVYSFCMCPGGQIVPTSIEEGRLCINGMSYSNRGSKWANSALVVSVGSQYGDYGARGDGGSDPLAGLAFQEEMEARASAMGGEGLRCPVQRVSDFLRGELSQAPLPPSSYRLGVTSAPLHELYPAPLTEALRRGLRDFARSMEGFDGDAALLHGVETRTSAPVQIARDEATCECAGLPGLYPAGEGAGHAGGIVSAAVDGIRVAEALLEQYAQQAAAEQAGASSSS
;
A
#
# COMPACT_ATOMS: atom_id res chain seq x y z
N HIS A 1 -2.31 2.90 -3.89
CA HIS A 1 -1.60 1.92 -4.74
C HIS A 1 -0.12 2.22 -4.78
N THR A 2 0.70 1.19 -4.85
CA THR A 2 2.12 1.27 -4.53
C THR A 2 2.97 0.57 -5.59
N LEU A 3 4.07 1.21 -5.98
CA LEU A 3 5.22 0.56 -6.60
C LEU A 3 6.30 0.37 -5.54
N LEU A 4 7.02 -0.75 -5.58
CA LEU A 4 8.18 -0.94 -4.72
C LEU A 4 9.43 -0.45 -5.44
N LEU A 5 10.19 0.37 -4.76
CA LEU A 5 11.46 0.92 -5.18
C LEU A 5 12.58 0.12 -4.53
N GLU A 6 13.57 -0.31 -5.30
CA GLU A 6 14.68 -1.12 -4.83
C GLU A 6 16.03 -0.61 -5.34
N TRP A 7 17.04 -0.66 -4.46
CA TRP A 7 18.43 -0.35 -4.75
C TRP A 7 19.36 -1.48 -4.29
N ALA A 8 20.53 -1.57 -4.91
CA ALA A 8 21.60 -2.49 -4.52
C ALA A 8 22.84 -1.74 -4.07
N ASP A 9 23.60 -2.34 -3.14
CA ASP A 9 24.91 -1.90 -2.66
C ASP A 9 24.96 -0.53 -1.97
N ALA A 10 26.01 0.27 -2.18
CA ALA A 10 26.30 1.50 -1.43
C ALA A 10 25.20 2.60 -1.56
N ALA A 11 24.37 2.57 -2.61
CA ALA A 11 23.23 3.46 -2.72
C ALA A 11 22.11 3.10 -1.71
N ALA A 12 22.05 1.84 -1.25
CA ALA A 12 21.10 1.39 -0.27
C ALA A 12 21.39 1.95 1.13
N ASP A 13 22.66 2.10 1.50
CA ASP A 13 23.06 2.66 2.80
C ASP A 13 22.74 4.15 2.91
N ALA A 14 22.93 4.92 1.84
CA ALA A 14 22.57 6.33 1.79
C ALA A 14 21.05 6.53 1.82
N ALA A 15 20.31 5.79 1.01
CA ALA A 15 18.84 5.87 0.96
C ALA A 15 18.19 5.43 2.28
N ALA A 16 18.76 4.43 2.98
CA ALA A 16 18.26 3.94 4.26
C ALA A 16 18.53 4.92 5.41
N ALA A 17 19.64 5.66 5.38
CA ALA A 17 19.99 6.64 6.42
C ALA A 17 19.08 7.88 6.36
N ASP A 18 18.68 8.32 5.16
CA ASP A 18 17.78 9.47 4.97
C ASP A 18 16.29 9.09 5.08
N ALA A 19 15.97 7.80 5.04
CA ALA A 19 14.60 7.31 5.01
C ALA A 19 13.85 7.49 6.32
N ASP A 20 14.52 7.41 7.47
CA ASP A 20 13.93 7.74 8.78
C ASP A 20 13.55 9.24 8.87
N ALA A 21 14.23 10.10 8.09
CA ALA A 21 13.91 11.53 8.00
C ALA A 21 12.80 11.83 6.98
N ALA A 22 12.58 10.93 6.01
CA ALA A 22 11.62 11.11 4.92
C ALA A 22 10.22 10.51 5.19
N ALA A 23 10.04 9.80 6.31
CA ALA A 23 8.74 9.23 6.70
C ALA A 23 7.63 10.30 6.85
N ASP A 24 7.98 11.58 6.99
CA ASP A 24 7.07 12.73 7.05
C ASP A 24 7.00 13.55 5.74
N ALA A 25 7.74 13.18 4.69
CA ALA A 25 7.72 13.92 3.42
C ALA A 25 6.54 13.52 2.54
N ALA A 26 5.37 14.08 2.82
CA ALA A 26 4.23 14.01 1.92
C ALA A 26 4.38 15.06 0.80
N ALA A 27 4.69 14.62 -0.43
CA ALA A 27 4.60 15.48 -1.60
C ALA A 27 3.12 15.68 -1.99
N THR A 28 2.58 16.88 -1.83
CA THR A 28 1.23 17.22 -2.28
C THR A 28 1.26 17.65 -3.74
N ALA A 29 0.81 16.77 -4.63
CA ALA A 29 0.72 17.05 -6.05
C ALA A 29 -0.69 17.55 -6.42
N SER A 30 -0.85 18.87 -6.63
CA SER A 30 -2.03 19.43 -7.26
C SER A 30 -1.92 19.34 -8.77
N GLY A 31 -2.81 18.58 -9.43
CA GLY A 31 -2.97 18.59 -10.88
C GLY A 31 -3.94 19.71 -11.32
N PRO A 32 -3.99 20.04 -12.62
CA PRO A 32 -4.74 21.19 -13.12
C PRO A 32 -6.26 21.11 -12.97
N SER A 33 -6.85 20.05 -12.41
CA SER A 33 -8.33 19.90 -12.31
C SER A 33 -8.82 18.92 -11.24
N GLY A 34 -8.15 18.80 -10.07
CA GLY A 34 -8.62 17.91 -8.99
C GLY A 34 -8.04 18.26 -7.63
N PRO A 35 -8.57 17.65 -6.53
CA PRO A 35 -7.98 17.83 -5.22
C PRO A 35 -6.51 17.36 -5.21
N PRO A 36 -5.65 17.95 -4.34
CA PRO A 36 -4.25 17.54 -4.26
C PRO A 36 -4.15 16.05 -3.90
N ARG A 37 -3.34 15.31 -4.66
CA ARG A 37 -3.13 13.88 -4.49
C ARG A 37 -1.81 13.63 -3.74
N GLY A 38 -1.89 13.01 -2.57
CA GLY A 38 -0.70 12.66 -1.79
C GLY A 38 0.11 11.54 -2.43
N VAL A 39 1.43 11.69 -2.40
CA VAL A 39 2.40 10.65 -2.72
C VAL A 39 3.34 10.51 -1.53
N TYR A 40 3.57 9.29 -1.08
CA TYR A 40 4.31 8.97 0.12
C TYR A 40 5.36 7.91 -0.18
N SER A 41 6.47 7.94 0.56
CA SER A 41 7.40 6.82 0.66
C SER A 41 7.36 6.30 2.09
N PHE A 42 7.19 4.99 2.28
CA PHE A 42 7.14 4.38 3.60
C PHE A 42 7.52 2.90 3.55
N CYS A 43 7.51 2.21 4.71
CA CYS A 43 7.91 0.81 4.85
C CYS A 43 9.32 0.55 4.30
N MET A 44 10.28 1.38 4.77
CA MET A 44 11.69 1.24 4.40
C MET A 44 12.23 -0.09 4.93
N CYS A 45 12.80 -0.89 4.03
CA CYS A 45 13.32 -2.23 4.32
C CYS A 45 14.83 -2.31 4.02
N PRO A 46 15.70 -1.76 4.90
CA PRO A 46 17.13 -1.91 4.74
C PRO A 46 17.55 -3.37 4.92
N GLY A 47 18.48 -3.85 4.12
CA GLY A 47 18.89 -5.25 4.11
C GLY A 47 17.73 -6.19 3.78
N GLY A 48 16.79 -5.75 2.97
CA GLY A 48 15.53 -6.43 2.69
C GLY A 48 15.51 -7.27 1.42
N GLN A 49 14.31 -7.66 1.04
CA GLN A 49 14.02 -8.43 -0.16
C GLN A 49 12.59 -8.13 -0.62
N ILE A 50 12.33 -8.12 -1.93
CA ILE A 50 10.98 -8.11 -2.49
C ILE A 50 10.50 -9.57 -2.67
N VAL A 51 9.26 -9.84 -2.25
CA VAL A 51 8.64 -11.16 -2.28
C VAL A 51 7.25 -11.12 -2.91
N PRO A 52 6.80 -12.21 -3.56
CA PRO A 52 5.41 -12.31 -4.00
C PRO A 52 4.48 -12.52 -2.81
N THR A 53 3.31 -11.85 -2.86
CA THR A 53 2.22 -11.99 -1.89
C THR A 53 0.89 -12.28 -2.58
N SER A 54 0.93 -12.68 -3.84
CA SER A 54 -0.24 -13.05 -4.62
C SER A 54 -1.00 -14.21 -3.99
N ILE A 55 -2.33 -14.13 -4.01
CA ILE A 55 -3.23 -15.18 -3.48
C ILE A 55 -3.93 -15.91 -4.62
N GLU A 56 -4.18 -15.22 -5.74
CA GLU A 56 -4.94 -15.74 -6.87
C GLU A 56 -4.09 -15.88 -8.12
N GLU A 57 -4.38 -16.90 -8.91
CA GLU A 57 -3.75 -17.10 -10.22
C GLU A 57 -4.09 -15.96 -11.18
N GLY A 58 -3.11 -15.56 -11.98
CA GLY A 58 -3.28 -14.45 -12.94
C GLY A 58 -3.25 -13.05 -12.31
N ARG A 59 -3.01 -12.95 -11.00
CA ARG A 59 -2.85 -11.69 -10.28
C ARG A 59 -1.47 -11.63 -9.62
N LEU A 60 -0.77 -10.53 -9.78
CA LEU A 60 0.53 -10.29 -9.16
C LEU A 60 0.41 -9.21 -8.09
N CYS A 61 0.70 -9.59 -6.87
CA CYS A 61 0.96 -8.67 -5.77
C CYS A 61 2.32 -9.00 -5.15
N ILE A 62 3.10 -7.98 -4.83
CA ILE A 62 4.42 -8.10 -4.22
C ILE A 62 4.45 -7.28 -2.92
N ASN A 63 5.42 -7.57 -2.06
CA ASN A 63 5.70 -6.75 -0.88
C ASN A 63 7.19 -6.71 -0.58
N GLY A 64 7.67 -5.63 0.03
CA GLY A 64 9.00 -5.51 0.60
C GLY A 64 9.05 -6.07 2.02
N MET A 65 10.14 -6.74 2.36
CA MET A 65 10.37 -7.24 3.72
C MET A 65 11.83 -7.15 4.11
N SER A 66 12.09 -6.98 5.41
CA SER A 66 13.43 -7.11 5.99
C SER A 66 13.51 -8.35 6.87
N TYR A 67 14.64 -9.04 6.79
CA TYR A 67 15.01 -10.02 7.81
C TYR A 67 15.50 -9.32 9.07
N SER A 68 15.38 -9.95 10.23
CA SER A 68 15.79 -9.38 11.51
C SER A 68 17.27 -8.96 11.55
N ASN A 69 18.14 -9.65 10.81
CA ASN A 69 19.56 -9.31 10.70
C ASN A 69 19.87 -8.17 9.72
N ARG A 70 18.90 -7.75 8.90
CA ARG A 70 19.05 -6.68 7.88
C ARG A 70 20.32 -6.81 7.03
N GLY A 71 20.77 -8.03 6.78
CA GLY A 71 22.11 -8.33 6.24
C GLY A 71 22.16 -8.53 4.72
N SER A 72 21.09 -8.30 3.98
CA SER A 72 21.16 -8.33 2.52
C SER A 72 21.76 -7.03 1.98
N LYS A 73 22.25 -7.07 0.74
CA LYS A 73 22.78 -5.90 0.04
C LYS A 73 21.68 -4.98 -0.55
N TRP A 74 20.41 -5.31 -0.32
CA TRP A 74 19.26 -4.64 -0.91
C TRP A 74 18.59 -3.71 0.09
N ALA A 75 18.08 -2.59 -0.38
CA ALA A 75 17.08 -1.81 0.34
C ALA A 75 15.86 -1.60 -0.57
N ASN A 76 14.68 -1.62 0.00
CA ASN A 76 13.46 -1.27 -0.73
C ASN A 76 12.55 -0.37 0.10
N SER A 77 11.70 0.36 -0.58
CA SER A 77 10.64 1.16 0.03
C SER A 77 9.40 1.19 -0.85
N ALA A 78 8.25 1.42 -0.22
CA ALA A 78 7.01 1.62 -0.92
C ALA A 78 6.88 3.06 -1.44
N LEU A 79 6.53 3.23 -2.71
CA LEU A 79 6.12 4.50 -3.31
C LEU A 79 4.61 4.47 -3.48
N VAL A 80 3.89 5.15 -2.60
CA VAL A 80 2.43 5.08 -2.46
C VAL A 80 1.78 6.32 -3.03
N VAL A 81 0.68 6.14 -3.76
CA VAL A 81 -0.18 7.22 -4.24
C VAL A 81 -1.60 7.04 -3.72
N SER A 82 -2.21 8.13 -3.26
CA SER A 82 -3.60 8.12 -2.82
C SER A 82 -4.54 7.83 -3.99
N VAL A 83 -5.49 6.92 -3.76
CA VAL A 83 -6.51 6.50 -4.73
C VAL A 83 -7.89 6.67 -4.10
N GLY A 84 -8.89 7.03 -4.90
CA GLY A 84 -10.24 7.16 -4.37
C GLY A 84 -11.25 7.68 -5.39
N SER A 85 -12.54 7.50 -5.07
CA SER A 85 -13.66 8.00 -5.87
C SER A 85 -13.62 9.53 -6.04
N GLN A 86 -13.13 10.26 -5.03
CA GLN A 86 -12.94 11.71 -5.08
C GLN A 86 -11.99 12.19 -6.18
N TYR A 87 -11.16 11.29 -6.72
CA TYR A 87 -10.25 11.54 -7.83
C TYR A 87 -10.78 10.97 -9.17
N GLY A 88 -11.92 10.29 -9.16
CA GLY A 88 -12.46 9.59 -10.34
C GLY A 88 -11.69 8.34 -10.75
N ASP A 89 -10.87 7.77 -9.86
CA ASP A 89 -9.98 6.64 -10.19
C ASP A 89 -10.72 5.34 -10.50
N TYR A 90 -11.95 5.20 -10.02
CA TYR A 90 -12.75 3.98 -10.17
C TYR A 90 -13.67 4.00 -11.41
N GLY A 91 -13.57 5.05 -12.25
CA GLY A 91 -14.41 5.21 -13.44
C GLY A 91 -15.90 5.15 -13.12
N ALA A 92 -16.68 4.57 -14.01
CA ALA A 92 -18.14 4.46 -13.86
C ALA A 92 -18.60 3.69 -12.60
N ARG A 93 -17.76 2.83 -12.03
CA ARG A 93 -18.06 2.11 -10.77
C ARG A 93 -18.05 3.03 -9.55
N GLY A 94 -17.19 4.05 -9.57
CA GLY A 94 -17.05 5.03 -8.50
C GLY A 94 -17.96 6.23 -8.61
N ASP A 95 -18.66 6.41 -9.73
CA ASP A 95 -19.53 7.55 -9.99
C ASP A 95 -20.72 7.58 -9.02
N GLY A 96 -20.77 8.61 -8.19
CA GLY A 96 -21.80 8.80 -7.18
C GLY A 96 -21.72 7.87 -5.96
N GLY A 97 -20.63 7.11 -5.76
CA GLY A 97 -20.46 6.21 -4.62
C GLY A 97 -21.39 4.99 -4.65
N SER A 98 -21.84 4.59 -5.83
CA SER A 98 -22.85 3.55 -6.02
C SER A 98 -22.34 2.12 -5.77
N ASP A 99 -21.03 1.87 -5.95
CA ASP A 99 -20.42 0.57 -5.73
C ASP A 99 -19.41 0.60 -4.58
N PRO A 100 -19.74 0.07 -3.39
CA PRO A 100 -18.83 0.04 -2.25
C PRO A 100 -17.59 -0.82 -2.48
N LEU A 101 -17.60 -1.69 -3.50
CA LEU A 101 -16.48 -2.57 -3.85
C LEU A 101 -15.64 -2.03 -5.04
N ALA A 102 -15.91 -0.82 -5.53
CA ALA A 102 -15.19 -0.23 -6.66
C ALA A 102 -13.68 -0.17 -6.41
N GLY A 103 -13.24 0.15 -5.20
CA GLY A 103 -11.84 0.16 -4.81
C GLY A 103 -11.19 -1.22 -4.84
N LEU A 104 -11.92 -2.26 -4.43
CA LEU A 104 -11.46 -3.65 -4.53
C LEU A 104 -11.30 -4.08 -5.98
N ALA A 105 -12.30 -3.79 -6.83
CA ALA A 105 -12.23 -4.12 -8.25
C ALA A 105 -11.06 -3.40 -8.96
N PHE A 106 -10.78 -2.15 -8.60
CA PHE A 106 -9.62 -1.42 -9.11
C PHE A 106 -8.29 -2.06 -8.67
N GLN A 107 -8.19 -2.49 -7.40
CA GLN A 107 -7.04 -3.23 -6.89
C GLN A 107 -6.78 -4.51 -7.69
N GLU A 108 -7.81 -5.32 -7.89
CA GLU A 108 -7.77 -6.57 -8.65
C GLU A 108 -7.37 -6.35 -10.12
N GLU A 109 -7.86 -5.29 -10.73
CA GLU A 109 -7.48 -4.90 -12.10
C GLU A 109 -5.98 -4.57 -12.18
N MET A 110 -5.44 -3.81 -11.23
CA MET A 110 -4.01 -3.45 -11.24
C MET A 110 -3.12 -4.69 -11.01
N GLU A 111 -3.54 -5.63 -10.15
CA GLU A 111 -2.84 -6.90 -9.95
C GLU A 111 -2.84 -7.77 -11.23
N ALA A 112 -3.97 -7.82 -11.94
CA ALA A 112 -4.08 -8.55 -13.22
C ALA A 112 -3.22 -7.91 -14.32
N ARG A 113 -3.22 -6.58 -14.43
CA ARG A 113 -2.38 -5.84 -15.38
C ARG A 113 -0.90 -6.04 -15.08
N ALA A 114 -0.48 -5.99 -13.82
CA ALA A 114 0.90 -6.26 -13.41
C ALA A 114 1.31 -7.69 -13.76
N SER A 115 0.46 -8.69 -13.52
CA SER A 115 0.69 -10.07 -13.92
C SER A 115 0.88 -10.21 -15.43
N ALA A 116 0.02 -9.59 -16.23
CA ALA A 116 0.15 -9.59 -17.69
C ALA A 116 1.44 -8.93 -18.18
N MET A 117 1.86 -7.81 -17.55
CA MET A 117 3.11 -7.13 -17.87
C MET A 117 4.35 -7.95 -17.48
N GLY A 118 4.28 -8.71 -16.39
CA GLY A 118 5.36 -9.59 -15.92
C GLY A 118 5.57 -10.81 -16.82
N GLY A 119 4.51 -11.27 -17.47
CA GLY A 119 4.51 -12.48 -18.30
C GLY A 119 4.12 -13.73 -17.52
N GLU A 120 4.70 -14.87 -17.90
CA GLU A 120 4.33 -16.15 -17.30
C GLU A 120 4.71 -16.27 -15.82
N GLY A 121 3.85 -16.94 -15.07
CA GLY A 121 4.03 -17.21 -13.64
C GLY A 121 3.96 -15.95 -12.79
N LEU A 122 4.79 -15.88 -11.76
CA LEU A 122 4.88 -14.74 -10.85
C LEU A 122 6.08 -13.83 -11.16
N ARG A 123 6.45 -13.69 -12.42
CA ARG A 123 7.50 -12.76 -12.83
C ARG A 123 7.06 -11.31 -12.57
N CYS A 124 7.96 -10.53 -11.97
CA CYS A 124 7.64 -9.16 -11.59
C CYS A 124 7.95 -8.19 -12.74
N PRO A 125 6.99 -7.37 -13.19
CA PRO A 125 7.28 -6.29 -14.11
C PRO A 125 8.09 -5.20 -13.41
N VAL A 126 9.16 -4.74 -14.07
CA VAL A 126 10.08 -3.74 -13.51
C VAL A 126 10.44 -2.67 -14.53
N GLN A 127 10.80 -1.49 -14.02
CA GLN A 127 11.27 -0.37 -14.83
C GLN A 127 12.27 0.45 -14.03
N ARG A 128 13.39 0.93 -14.66
CA ARG A 128 14.25 1.90 -14.00
C ARG A 128 13.48 3.16 -13.66
N VAL A 129 13.80 3.77 -12.53
CA VAL A 129 13.16 5.03 -12.13
C VAL A 129 13.36 6.11 -13.16
N SER A 130 14.57 6.28 -13.68
CA SER A 130 14.87 7.27 -14.71
C SER A 130 14.05 7.07 -15.99
N ASP A 131 13.84 5.81 -16.43
CA ASP A 131 13.04 5.49 -17.60
C ASP A 131 11.53 5.70 -17.33
N PHE A 132 11.06 5.35 -16.14
CA PHE A 132 9.70 5.64 -15.69
C PHE A 132 9.40 7.15 -15.74
N LEU A 133 10.34 7.97 -15.27
CA LEU A 133 10.21 9.43 -15.29
C LEU A 133 10.15 9.99 -16.73
N ARG A 134 10.85 9.36 -17.69
CA ARG A 134 10.81 9.72 -19.12
C ARG A 134 9.63 9.12 -19.88
N GLY A 135 9.01 8.05 -19.35
CA GLY A 135 7.98 7.29 -20.04
C GLY A 135 8.54 6.36 -21.11
N GLU A 136 9.71 5.80 -20.90
CA GLU A 136 10.44 4.94 -21.82
C GLU A 136 10.59 3.53 -21.25
N LEU A 137 10.48 2.51 -22.10
CA LEU A 137 10.76 1.13 -21.70
C LEU A 137 12.24 0.95 -21.36
N SER A 138 12.55 0.38 -20.21
CA SER A 138 13.92 0.11 -19.80
C SER A 138 14.60 -0.92 -20.69
N GLN A 139 15.77 -0.57 -21.23
CA GLN A 139 16.59 -1.47 -22.03
C GLN A 139 17.51 -2.31 -21.14
N ALA A 140 17.85 -3.52 -21.60
CA ALA A 140 18.84 -4.36 -20.92
C ALA A 140 20.28 -3.77 -21.06
N PRO A 141 21.17 -4.02 -20.08
CA PRO A 141 20.95 -4.77 -18.85
C PRO A 141 20.18 -3.97 -17.81
N LEU A 142 19.24 -4.62 -17.12
CA LEU A 142 18.55 -4.03 -15.98
C LEU A 142 19.46 -4.05 -14.73
N PRO A 143 19.28 -3.12 -13.77
CA PRO A 143 19.83 -3.30 -12.43
C PRO A 143 19.44 -4.66 -11.85
N PRO A 144 20.31 -5.27 -11.02
CA PRO A 144 19.95 -6.50 -10.35
C PRO A 144 18.76 -6.27 -9.39
N SER A 145 18.01 -7.33 -9.09
CA SER A 145 16.85 -7.28 -8.18
C SER A 145 16.91 -8.42 -7.16
N SER A 146 16.38 -8.19 -5.97
CA SER A 146 16.21 -9.19 -4.92
C SER A 146 15.06 -10.16 -5.20
N TYR A 147 14.16 -9.83 -6.13
CA TYR A 147 13.01 -10.66 -6.46
C TYR A 147 13.41 -11.96 -7.16
N ARG A 148 13.21 -13.10 -6.47
CA ARG A 148 13.78 -14.41 -6.87
C ARG A 148 13.05 -15.11 -8.00
N LEU A 149 11.78 -14.80 -8.25
CA LEU A 149 10.99 -15.46 -9.31
C LEU A 149 11.21 -14.86 -10.70
N GLY A 150 12.17 -13.93 -10.80
CA GLY A 150 12.57 -13.27 -12.04
C GLY A 150 11.79 -11.99 -12.32
N VAL A 151 12.47 -11.10 -13.01
CA VAL A 151 11.91 -9.80 -13.41
C VAL A 151 11.78 -9.71 -14.93
N THR A 152 10.85 -8.87 -15.39
CA THR A 152 10.64 -8.57 -16.82
C THR A 152 10.61 -7.06 -16.98
N SER A 153 11.40 -6.52 -17.91
CA SER A 153 11.30 -5.10 -18.29
C SER A 153 9.91 -4.83 -18.85
N ALA A 154 9.18 -3.92 -18.24
CA ALA A 154 7.82 -3.58 -18.63
C ALA A 154 7.56 -2.07 -18.46
N PRO A 155 6.64 -1.47 -19.24
CA PRO A 155 6.33 -0.06 -19.14
C PRO A 155 5.42 0.23 -17.94
N LEU A 156 5.97 0.19 -16.70
CA LEU A 156 5.20 0.46 -15.49
C LEU A 156 4.53 1.84 -15.47
N HIS A 157 5.03 2.78 -16.28
CA HIS A 157 4.39 4.08 -16.48
C HIS A 157 3.02 3.99 -17.21
N GLU A 158 2.68 2.81 -17.75
CA GLU A 158 1.39 2.51 -18.37
C GLU A 158 0.51 1.61 -17.47
N LEU A 159 1.03 1.16 -16.32
CA LEU A 159 0.30 0.27 -15.41
C LEU A 159 -0.96 0.94 -14.88
N TYR A 160 -0.82 2.16 -14.39
CA TYR A 160 -1.89 2.95 -13.79
C TYR A 160 -2.53 3.93 -14.78
N PRO A 161 -3.76 4.39 -14.51
CA PRO A 161 -4.32 5.57 -15.19
C PRO A 161 -3.36 6.77 -15.14
N ALA A 162 -3.32 7.57 -16.20
CA ALA A 162 -2.37 8.66 -16.36
C ALA A 162 -2.29 9.63 -15.16
N PRO A 163 -3.39 10.04 -14.49
CA PRO A 163 -3.32 10.92 -13.31
C PRO A 163 -2.52 10.31 -12.14
N LEU A 164 -2.58 8.99 -11.94
CA LEU A 164 -1.81 8.29 -10.91
C LEU A 164 -0.33 8.23 -11.27
N THR A 165 -0.03 7.86 -12.52
CA THR A 165 1.35 7.83 -13.03
C THR A 165 2.03 9.21 -12.92
N GLU A 166 1.32 10.28 -13.28
CA GLU A 166 1.85 11.63 -13.18
C GLU A 166 2.05 12.10 -11.73
N ALA A 167 1.17 11.67 -10.81
CA ALA A 167 1.37 11.91 -9.39
C ALA A 167 2.64 11.21 -8.87
N LEU A 168 2.83 9.93 -9.21
CA LEU A 168 4.03 9.16 -8.85
C LEU A 168 5.31 9.79 -9.42
N ARG A 169 5.30 10.24 -10.68
CA ARG A 169 6.42 10.94 -11.30
C ARG A 169 6.79 12.23 -10.57
N ARG A 170 5.80 13.02 -10.16
CA ARG A 170 6.04 14.24 -9.36
C ARG A 170 6.64 13.89 -8.00
N GLY A 171 6.02 12.92 -7.29
CA GLY A 171 6.53 12.44 -6.00
C GLY A 171 7.98 11.99 -6.08
N LEU A 172 8.35 11.19 -7.08
CA LEU A 172 9.74 10.75 -7.31
C LEU A 172 10.70 11.92 -7.50
N ARG A 173 10.32 12.93 -8.31
CA ARG A 173 11.16 14.13 -8.51
C ARG A 173 11.28 14.97 -7.25
N ASP A 174 10.23 15.03 -6.42
CA ASP A 174 10.25 15.77 -5.17
C ASP A 174 11.12 15.05 -4.13
N PHE A 175 11.04 13.73 -4.02
CA PHE A 175 11.93 12.94 -3.16
C PHE A 175 13.39 13.04 -3.59
N ALA A 176 13.68 13.02 -4.90
CA ALA A 176 15.03 13.13 -5.44
C ALA A 176 15.72 14.47 -5.10
N ARG A 177 14.95 15.53 -4.79
CA ARG A 177 15.52 16.81 -4.34
C ARG A 177 16.14 16.74 -2.94
N SER A 178 15.67 15.84 -2.09
CA SER A 178 16.12 15.66 -0.71
C SER A 178 16.95 14.38 -0.51
N MET A 179 16.84 13.41 -1.44
CA MET A 179 17.50 12.11 -1.36
C MET A 179 18.26 11.84 -2.67
N GLU A 180 19.57 12.04 -2.66
CA GLU A 180 20.43 11.81 -3.82
C GLU A 180 20.35 10.36 -4.29
N GLY A 181 20.18 10.13 -5.59
CA GLY A 181 20.09 8.80 -6.19
C GLY A 181 18.69 8.19 -6.19
N PHE A 182 17.69 8.84 -5.59
CA PHE A 182 16.33 8.32 -5.54
C PHE A 182 15.68 8.19 -6.94
N ASP A 183 16.07 9.01 -7.89
CA ASP A 183 15.63 9.00 -9.30
C ASP A 183 16.68 8.43 -10.27
N GLY A 184 17.74 7.82 -9.75
CA GLY A 184 18.89 7.35 -10.52
C GLY A 184 18.64 6.07 -11.33
N ASP A 185 19.59 5.77 -12.23
CA ASP A 185 19.56 4.57 -13.09
C ASP A 185 19.74 3.25 -12.31
N ALA A 186 20.29 3.32 -11.10
CA ALA A 186 20.46 2.16 -10.20
C ALA A 186 19.18 1.74 -9.48
N ALA A 187 18.20 2.65 -9.38
CA ALA A 187 16.92 2.40 -8.74
C ALA A 187 15.94 1.71 -9.70
N LEU A 188 15.28 0.65 -9.22
CA LEU A 188 14.35 -0.18 -9.99
C LEU A 188 12.97 -0.17 -9.34
N LEU A 189 11.96 0.24 -10.09
CA LEU A 189 10.55 0.10 -9.71
C LEU A 189 10.08 -1.31 -10.00
N HIS A 190 9.30 -1.86 -9.07
CA HIS A 190 8.65 -3.17 -9.17
C HIS A 190 7.13 -2.99 -9.05
N GLY A 191 6.36 -3.62 -9.90
CA GLY A 191 4.90 -3.59 -9.88
C GLY A 191 4.30 -4.95 -9.51
N VAL A 192 3.32 -5.00 -8.67
CA VAL A 192 2.59 -3.96 -7.94
C VAL A 192 2.37 -4.39 -6.49
N GLU A 193 2.41 -3.44 -5.58
CA GLU A 193 1.89 -3.64 -4.22
C GLU A 193 0.55 -2.90 -4.11
N THR A 194 -0.55 -3.62 -4.04
CA THR A 194 -1.90 -3.03 -3.98
C THR A 194 -2.49 -3.06 -2.59
N ARG A 195 -1.88 -3.80 -1.66
CA ARG A 195 -2.43 -4.14 -0.34
C ARG A 195 -1.80 -3.31 0.78
N THR A 196 -1.53 -2.05 0.51
CA THR A 196 -1.01 -1.09 1.51
C THR A 196 -2.08 -0.69 2.52
N SER A 197 -3.34 -0.61 2.09
CA SER A 197 -4.52 -0.38 2.94
C SER A 197 -5.73 -1.06 2.32
N ALA A 198 -6.74 -1.38 3.15
CA ALA A 198 -7.97 -1.98 2.66
C ALA A 198 -8.71 -1.01 1.73
N PRO A 199 -9.19 -1.47 0.56
CA PRO A 199 -9.94 -0.64 -0.38
C PRO A 199 -11.39 -0.43 0.05
N VAL A 200 -11.83 -1.09 1.12
CA VAL A 200 -13.17 -1.02 1.70
C VAL A 200 -13.09 -0.80 3.21
N GLN A 201 -14.12 -0.19 3.79
CA GLN A 201 -14.25 -0.06 5.23
C GLN A 201 -15.56 -0.73 5.69
N ILE A 202 -15.48 -1.62 6.67
CA ILE A 202 -16.67 -2.22 7.29
C ILE A 202 -17.21 -1.25 8.33
N ALA A 203 -18.42 -0.73 8.11
CA ALA A 203 -19.03 0.24 9.01
C ALA A 203 -19.26 -0.35 10.41
N ARG A 204 -18.87 0.40 11.43
CA ARG A 204 -19.07 0.06 12.84
C ARG A 204 -19.47 1.28 13.64
N ASP A 205 -20.13 1.08 14.76
CA ASP A 205 -20.41 2.13 15.73
C ASP A 205 -19.11 2.64 16.37
N GLU A 206 -18.98 3.96 16.55
CA GLU A 206 -17.73 4.56 17.05
C GLU A 206 -17.46 4.28 18.53
N ALA A 207 -18.49 4.09 19.34
CA ALA A 207 -18.38 3.87 20.77
C ALA A 207 -18.24 2.37 21.09
N THR A 208 -19.10 1.55 20.51
CA THR A 208 -19.15 0.11 20.79
C THR A 208 -18.22 -0.72 19.91
N CYS A 209 -17.74 -0.17 18.81
CA CYS A 209 -16.98 -0.84 17.76
C CYS A 209 -17.73 -2.03 17.10
N GLU A 210 -19.02 -2.21 17.36
CA GLU A 210 -19.83 -3.26 16.77
C GLU A 210 -20.28 -2.88 15.35
N CYS A 211 -20.32 -3.86 14.47
CA CYS A 211 -20.78 -3.67 13.08
C CYS A 211 -22.25 -3.25 13.03
N ALA A 212 -22.54 -2.15 12.33
CA ALA A 212 -23.90 -1.60 12.27
C ALA A 212 -24.95 -2.54 11.66
N GLY A 213 -24.55 -3.53 10.87
CA GLY A 213 -25.46 -4.45 10.19
C GLY A 213 -25.44 -5.90 10.69
N LEU A 214 -24.50 -6.25 11.59
CA LEU A 214 -24.27 -7.62 12.06
C LEU A 214 -23.91 -7.61 13.54
N PRO A 215 -24.90 -7.75 14.44
CA PRO A 215 -24.64 -7.83 15.87
C PRO A 215 -23.69 -8.98 16.22
N GLY A 216 -22.76 -8.72 17.15
CA GLY A 216 -21.72 -9.67 17.56
C GLY A 216 -20.47 -9.67 16.65
N LEU A 217 -20.45 -8.89 15.56
CA LEU A 217 -19.27 -8.70 14.71
C LEU A 217 -18.56 -7.38 15.07
N TYR A 218 -17.25 -7.46 15.30
CA TYR A 218 -16.42 -6.32 15.69
C TYR A 218 -15.27 -6.14 14.67
N PRO A 219 -15.48 -5.36 13.59
CA PRO A 219 -14.46 -5.11 12.60
C PRO A 219 -13.28 -4.34 13.20
N ALA A 220 -12.05 -4.84 13.01
CA ALA A 220 -10.84 -4.24 13.58
C ALA A 220 -9.67 -4.24 12.60
N GLY A 221 -8.79 -3.26 12.74
CA GLY A 221 -7.50 -3.18 12.08
C GLY A 221 -7.56 -2.87 10.58
N GLU A 222 -6.50 -3.24 9.88
CA GLU A 222 -6.28 -2.90 8.48
C GLU A 222 -7.29 -3.58 7.54
N GLY A 223 -7.51 -4.88 7.70
CA GLY A 223 -8.42 -5.63 6.83
C GLY A 223 -9.86 -5.13 6.87
N ALA A 224 -10.29 -4.54 7.98
CA ALA A 224 -11.59 -3.91 8.14
C ALA A 224 -11.64 -2.43 7.72
N GLY A 225 -10.51 -1.85 7.28
CA GLY A 225 -10.41 -0.48 6.82
C GLY A 225 -10.29 0.58 7.92
N HIS A 226 -9.94 0.18 9.15
CA HIS A 226 -9.82 1.08 10.30
C HIS A 226 -8.39 1.46 10.67
N ALA A 227 -7.40 0.90 10.00
CA ALA A 227 -5.97 1.19 10.18
C ALA A 227 -5.21 0.96 8.89
N GLY A 228 -4.00 1.53 8.78
CA GLY A 228 -3.15 1.39 7.58
C GLY A 228 -1.71 0.98 7.89
N GLY A 229 -1.39 0.64 9.14
CA GLY A 229 -0.03 0.25 9.54
C GLY A 229 -0.03 -0.65 10.76
N ILE A 230 1.13 -1.23 11.08
CA ILE A 230 1.30 -2.23 12.15
C ILE A 230 0.85 -1.69 13.52
N VAL A 231 1.35 -0.52 13.91
CA VAL A 231 1.04 0.09 15.21
C VAL A 231 -0.42 0.55 15.26
N SER A 232 -0.92 1.22 14.23
CA SER A 232 -2.30 1.68 14.18
C SER A 232 -3.30 0.53 14.20
N ALA A 233 -3.00 -0.59 13.53
CA ALA A 233 -3.83 -1.79 13.57
C ALA A 233 -3.84 -2.44 14.97
N ALA A 234 -2.70 -2.47 15.66
CA ALA A 234 -2.61 -2.96 17.03
C ALA A 234 -3.40 -2.07 18.00
N VAL A 235 -3.29 -0.75 17.88
CA VAL A 235 -4.03 0.23 18.70
C VAL A 235 -5.54 0.08 18.47
N ASP A 236 -5.98 -0.06 17.22
CA ASP A 236 -7.39 -0.25 16.91
C ASP A 236 -7.91 -1.59 17.46
N GLY A 237 -7.12 -2.67 17.38
CA GLY A 237 -7.46 -3.95 18.00
C GLY A 237 -7.64 -3.87 19.52
N ILE A 238 -6.77 -3.12 20.22
CA ILE A 238 -6.91 -2.86 21.67
C ILE A 238 -8.21 -2.10 21.94
N ARG A 239 -8.48 -1.02 21.20
CA ARG A 239 -9.71 -0.23 21.34
C ARG A 239 -10.97 -1.08 21.18
N VAL A 240 -11.00 -1.96 20.16
CA VAL A 240 -12.12 -2.87 19.93
C VAL A 240 -12.28 -3.86 21.07
N ALA A 241 -11.19 -4.42 21.58
CA ALA A 241 -11.23 -5.35 22.71
C ALA A 241 -11.72 -4.67 23.99
N GLU A 242 -11.29 -3.46 24.29
CA GLU A 242 -11.74 -2.66 25.43
C GLU A 242 -13.25 -2.36 25.34
N ALA A 243 -13.74 -1.90 24.19
CA ALA A 243 -15.16 -1.65 23.96
C ALA A 243 -16.01 -2.93 24.17
N LEU A 244 -15.53 -4.06 23.69
CA LEU A 244 -16.19 -5.36 23.88
C LEU A 244 -16.24 -5.77 25.36
N LEU A 245 -15.15 -5.61 26.10
CA LEU A 245 -15.10 -5.92 27.53
C LEU A 245 -16.05 -5.03 28.35
N GLU A 246 -16.14 -3.75 28.00
CA GLU A 246 -17.09 -2.82 28.63
C GLU A 246 -18.55 -3.26 28.42
N GLN A 247 -18.91 -3.69 27.21
CA GLN A 247 -20.25 -4.21 26.90
C GLN A 247 -20.57 -5.46 27.71
N TYR A 248 -19.64 -6.42 27.79
CA TYR A 248 -19.83 -7.62 28.60
C TYR A 248 -19.99 -7.31 30.11
N ALA A 249 -19.21 -6.37 30.62
CA ALA A 249 -19.32 -5.94 32.02
C ALA A 249 -20.68 -5.29 32.30
N GLN A 250 -21.19 -4.46 31.39
CA GLN A 250 -22.51 -3.85 31.53
C GLN A 250 -23.64 -4.88 31.45
N GLN A 251 -23.55 -5.85 30.55
CA GLN A 251 -24.53 -6.93 30.45
C GLN A 251 -24.58 -7.79 31.72
N ALA A 252 -23.42 -8.20 32.23
CA ALA A 252 -23.30 -8.98 33.44
C ALA A 252 -23.89 -8.23 34.67
N ALA A 253 -23.63 -6.91 34.76
CA ALA A 253 -24.20 -6.08 35.83
C ALA A 253 -25.73 -5.96 35.71
N ALA A 254 -26.27 -5.82 34.51
CA ALA A 254 -27.71 -5.76 34.26
C ALA A 254 -28.42 -7.08 34.62
N GLU A 255 -27.83 -8.22 34.26
CA GLU A 255 -28.34 -9.54 34.60
C GLU A 255 -28.40 -9.78 36.14
N GLN A 256 -27.35 -9.36 36.86
CA GLN A 256 -27.29 -9.44 38.31
C GLN A 256 -28.34 -8.54 38.99
N ALA A 257 -28.54 -7.32 38.48
CA ALA A 257 -29.55 -6.40 38.97
C ALA A 257 -30.98 -6.93 38.71
N GLY A 258 -31.23 -7.54 37.55
CA GLY A 258 -32.50 -8.17 37.20
C GLY A 258 -32.82 -9.38 38.06
N ALA A 259 -31.85 -10.21 38.41
CA ALA A 259 -32.00 -11.37 39.25
C ALA A 259 -32.32 -10.98 40.72
N SER A 260 -31.76 -9.89 41.22
CA SER A 260 -32.01 -9.40 42.59
C SER A 260 -33.36 -8.72 42.76
N SER A 261 -33.99 -8.25 41.68
CA SER A 261 -35.34 -7.62 41.72
C SER A 261 -36.50 -8.64 41.60
N SER A 262 -36.20 -9.91 41.33
CA SER A 262 -37.19 -10.99 41.14
C SER A 262 -37.30 -11.92 42.37
N SER A 263 -36.57 -11.63 43.46
CA SER A 263 -36.58 -12.33 44.73
C SER A 263 -37.31 -11.51 45.78
#